data_c9fe64db6c95b045d9f5afdb535a4676
#
_entry.id   c9fe64db6c95b045d9f5afdb535a4676
#
_cell.length_a   1.000
_cell.length_b   1.000
_cell.length_c   1.000
_cell.angle_alpha   90.00
_cell.angle_beta   90.00
_cell.angle_gamma   90.00
#
_symmetry.space_group_name_H-M   'P 1'
#
loop_
_entity.id
_entity.type
_entity.pdbx_description
1 polymer ?
#
loop_
_entity_poly.entity_id
_entity_poly.type
_entity_poly.pdbx_seq_one_letter_code
_entity_poly.pdbx_strand_id
1 'polypeptide(L)'
;MNGPFAWFKWEALFTDYHIFLEGLIVTIEVGLLGLALAIVLGTISGVMSTSKIKLLRIISRVYVEIIQNTPLVIQVFFLFNGLPYINIVLPVFLIGILGVGIYHGAYISEVVRTGITSISKGQFEASYSQGFSHIETMRYIILPQTIKIIIPPLTNQLVNLIKNTSVLAMIAGADLMHNADSWSSQNMFYGPAYVVTGILYFVLCYPLSVVARKMELRKKKLPKLELEANQKADLAGIEGGG
;
A
#
# COMPACT_ATOMS: atom_id res chain seq x y z
N MET A 1 -39.90 6.81 -18.64
CA MET A 1 -39.36 5.78 -17.72
C MET A 1 -38.31 6.44 -16.81
N ASN A 2 -38.66 6.70 -15.54
CA ASN A 2 -37.83 7.48 -14.60
C ASN A 2 -37.02 6.59 -13.66
N GLY A 3 -36.49 5.44 -14.14
CA GLY A 3 -35.69 4.55 -13.33
C GLY A 3 -34.33 5.15 -12.94
N PRO A 4 -33.64 4.57 -11.93
CA PRO A 4 -32.32 5.04 -11.47
C PRO A 4 -31.25 5.00 -12.59
N PHE A 5 -31.44 4.17 -13.62
CA PHE A 5 -30.54 3.99 -14.77
C PHE A 5 -31.16 4.45 -16.10
N ALA A 6 -32.09 5.42 -16.11
CA ALA A 6 -32.66 5.96 -17.33
C ALA A 6 -31.58 6.58 -18.24
N TRP A 7 -31.73 6.45 -19.56
CA TRP A 7 -30.70 6.81 -20.56
C TRP A 7 -30.23 8.27 -20.44
N PHE A 8 -31.16 9.21 -20.26
CA PHE A 8 -30.82 10.63 -20.16
C PHE A 8 -29.85 10.95 -19.00
N LYS A 9 -29.80 10.09 -17.95
CA LYS A 9 -28.86 10.23 -16.83
C LYS A 9 -27.44 9.83 -17.22
N TRP A 10 -27.32 8.85 -18.11
CA TRP A 10 -26.04 8.46 -18.71
C TRP A 10 -25.54 9.52 -19.70
N GLU A 11 -26.43 10.09 -20.50
CA GLU A 11 -26.11 11.17 -21.42
C GLU A 11 -25.57 12.39 -20.69
N ALA A 12 -26.20 12.80 -19.60
CA ALA A 12 -25.70 13.87 -18.72
C ALA A 12 -24.30 13.55 -18.17
N LEU A 13 -24.08 12.33 -17.69
CA LEU A 13 -22.78 11.90 -17.19
C LEU A 13 -21.71 11.91 -18.30
N PHE A 14 -22.03 11.45 -19.49
CA PHE A 14 -21.10 11.48 -20.62
C PHE A 14 -20.80 12.91 -21.11
N THR A 15 -21.71 13.85 -20.92
CA THR A 15 -21.44 15.27 -21.17
C THR A 15 -20.44 15.83 -20.13
N ASP A 16 -20.56 15.42 -18.88
CA ASP A 16 -19.76 15.89 -17.75
C ASP A 16 -18.59 14.96 -17.38
N TYR A 17 -18.17 14.06 -18.30
CA TYR A 17 -17.15 13.04 -18.03
C TYR A 17 -15.84 13.61 -17.49
N HIS A 18 -15.51 14.86 -17.85
CA HIS A 18 -14.30 15.54 -17.44
C HIS A 18 -14.20 15.68 -15.91
N ILE A 19 -15.34 15.85 -15.20
CA ILE A 19 -15.38 15.94 -13.73
C ILE A 19 -14.83 14.64 -13.10
N PHE A 20 -15.23 13.50 -13.66
CA PHE A 20 -14.73 12.19 -13.17
C PHE A 20 -13.25 11.97 -13.51
N LEU A 21 -12.80 12.43 -14.69
CA LEU A 21 -11.39 12.33 -15.07
C LEU A 21 -10.49 13.22 -14.20
N GLU A 22 -10.92 14.45 -13.89
CA GLU A 22 -10.21 15.33 -12.96
C GLU A 22 -10.06 14.68 -11.59
N GLY A 23 -11.16 14.13 -11.04
CA GLY A 23 -11.11 13.40 -9.77
C GLY A 23 -10.22 12.15 -9.83
N LEU A 24 -10.18 11.44 -10.97
CA LEU A 24 -9.30 10.30 -11.18
C LEU A 24 -7.82 10.72 -11.15
N ILE A 25 -7.48 11.85 -11.76
CA ILE A 25 -6.12 12.40 -11.73
C ILE A 25 -5.69 12.70 -10.29
N VAL A 26 -6.54 13.41 -9.52
CA VAL A 26 -6.26 13.69 -8.10
C VAL A 26 -6.09 12.38 -7.30
N THR A 27 -6.94 11.39 -7.54
CA THR A 27 -6.81 10.05 -6.91
C THR A 27 -5.45 9.42 -7.19
N ILE A 28 -4.98 9.48 -8.45
CA ILE A 28 -3.67 8.94 -8.86
C ILE A 28 -2.53 9.74 -8.21
N GLU A 29 -2.59 11.07 -8.23
CA GLU A 29 -1.56 11.93 -7.67
C GLU A 29 -1.40 11.71 -6.16
N VAL A 30 -2.51 11.77 -5.41
CA VAL A 30 -2.50 11.48 -3.97
C VAL A 30 -2.06 10.05 -3.70
N GLY A 31 -2.50 9.10 -4.53
CA GLY A 31 -2.09 7.70 -4.43
C GLY A 31 -0.58 7.51 -4.59
N LEU A 32 0.02 8.11 -5.60
CA LEU A 32 1.46 7.99 -5.86
C LEU A 32 2.32 8.72 -4.82
N LEU A 33 1.96 9.95 -4.47
CA LEU A 33 2.69 10.73 -3.47
C LEU A 33 2.53 10.14 -2.06
N GLY A 34 1.31 9.70 -1.72
CA GLY A 34 1.04 8.99 -0.47
C GLY A 34 1.80 7.67 -0.38
N LEU A 35 1.91 6.92 -1.49
CA LEU A 35 2.74 5.71 -1.55
C LEU A 35 4.22 6.01 -1.32
N ALA A 36 4.76 7.03 -1.97
CA ALA A 36 6.15 7.42 -1.77
C ALA A 36 6.44 7.74 -0.29
N LEU A 37 5.56 8.52 0.35
CA LEU A 37 5.63 8.80 1.78
C LEU A 37 5.50 7.52 2.62
N ALA A 38 4.54 6.65 2.30
CA ALA A 38 4.31 5.39 3.01
C ALA A 38 5.53 4.44 2.92
N ILE A 39 6.19 4.36 1.76
CA ILE A 39 7.41 3.55 1.58
C ILE A 39 8.54 4.10 2.46
N VAL A 40 8.74 5.42 2.49
CA VAL A 40 9.78 6.04 3.31
C VAL A 40 9.53 5.78 4.80
N LEU A 41 8.35 6.15 5.30
CA LEU A 41 7.98 5.98 6.71
C LEU A 41 7.97 4.50 7.12
N GLY A 42 7.39 3.65 6.28
CA GLY A 42 7.28 2.21 6.53
C GLY A 42 8.63 1.51 6.53
N THR A 43 9.54 1.88 5.61
CA THR A 43 10.90 1.32 5.58
C THR A 43 11.68 1.74 6.81
N ILE A 44 11.69 3.02 7.16
CA ILE A 44 12.37 3.53 8.36
C ILE A 44 11.83 2.83 9.60
N SER A 45 10.51 2.84 9.81
CA SER A 45 9.86 2.22 10.96
C SER A 45 10.09 0.70 11.01
N GLY A 46 9.99 0.00 9.88
CA GLY A 46 10.23 -1.44 9.79
C GLY A 46 11.66 -1.84 10.14
N VAL A 47 12.66 -1.07 9.69
CA VAL A 47 14.07 -1.26 10.08
C VAL A 47 14.27 -0.94 11.58
N MET A 48 13.67 0.15 12.08
CA MET A 48 13.72 0.50 13.50
C MET A 48 13.15 -0.61 14.39
N SER A 49 12.09 -1.28 13.95
CA SER A 49 11.43 -2.37 14.70
C SER A 49 12.33 -3.59 14.92
N THR A 50 13.32 -3.80 14.06
CA THR A 50 14.30 -4.91 14.16
C THR A 50 15.64 -4.50 14.75
N SER A 51 15.80 -3.22 15.14
CA SER A 51 17.02 -2.66 15.72
C SER A 51 17.37 -3.31 17.05
N LYS A 52 18.67 -3.39 17.37
CA LYS A 52 19.17 -3.76 18.70
C LYS A 52 18.85 -2.69 19.77
N ILE A 53 18.63 -1.43 19.37
CA ILE A 53 18.34 -0.30 20.24
C ILE A 53 16.87 -0.35 20.68
N LYS A 54 16.62 -0.58 21.98
CA LYS A 54 15.27 -0.72 22.55
C LYS A 54 14.36 0.51 22.24
N LEU A 55 14.92 1.72 22.32
CA LEU A 55 14.17 2.95 22.07
C LEU A 55 13.59 2.99 20.64
N LEU A 56 14.39 2.63 19.62
CA LEU A 56 13.93 2.60 18.23
C LEU A 56 12.79 1.60 18.04
N ARG A 57 12.88 0.42 18.65
CA ARG A 57 11.80 -0.57 18.63
C ARG A 57 10.51 -0.07 19.26
N ILE A 58 10.63 0.67 20.39
CA ILE A 58 9.46 1.23 21.08
C ILE A 58 8.79 2.29 20.21
N ILE A 59 9.55 3.23 19.63
CA ILE A 59 9.02 4.29 18.76
C ILE A 59 8.28 3.68 17.56
N SER A 60 8.91 2.72 16.89
CA SER A 60 8.27 2.02 15.76
C SER A 60 6.98 1.30 16.18
N ARG A 61 6.99 0.60 17.31
CA ARG A 61 5.81 -0.11 17.81
C ARG A 61 4.67 0.85 18.14
N VAL A 62 4.95 1.95 18.86
CA VAL A 62 3.94 2.96 19.20
C VAL A 62 3.30 3.56 17.94
N TYR A 63 4.12 3.91 16.95
CA TYR A 63 3.62 4.38 15.64
C TYR A 63 2.68 3.36 15.01
N VAL A 64 3.11 2.12 14.85
CA VAL A 64 2.34 1.07 14.20
C VAL A 64 1.04 0.78 14.95
N GLU A 65 1.09 0.62 16.27
CA GLU A 65 -0.07 0.30 17.08
C GLU A 65 -1.11 1.42 17.09
N ILE A 66 -0.70 2.70 17.19
CA ILE A 66 -1.65 3.82 17.14
C ILE A 66 -2.31 3.90 15.77
N ILE A 67 -1.51 3.84 14.70
CA ILE A 67 -2.03 4.06 13.35
C ILE A 67 -2.91 2.89 12.89
N GLN A 68 -2.51 1.64 13.13
CA GLN A 68 -3.28 0.47 12.68
C GLN A 68 -4.56 0.24 13.48
N ASN A 69 -4.61 0.67 14.73
CA ASN A 69 -5.79 0.51 15.59
C ASN A 69 -6.73 1.72 15.57
N THR A 70 -6.47 2.73 14.72
CA THR A 70 -7.34 3.89 14.54
C THR A 70 -7.84 3.94 13.10
N PRO A 71 -9.16 4.14 12.85
CA PRO A 71 -9.69 4.23 11.50
C PRO A 71 -9.04 5.37 10.70
N LEU A 72 -8.69 5.11 9.43
CA LEU A 72 -8.10 6.12 8.54
C LEU A 72 -8.92 7.41 8.47
N VAL A 73 -10.25 7.28 8.41
CA VAL A 73 -11.16 8.45 8.34
C VAL A 73 -10.99 9.37 9.54
N ILE A 74 -10.79 8.81 10.74
CA ILE A 74 -10.58 9.60 11.97
C ILE A 74 -9.23 10.32 11.90
N GLN A 75 -8.18 9.67 11.39
CA GLN A 75 -6.87 10.30 11.20
C GLN A 75 -6.94 11.47 10.22
N VAL A 76 -7.63 11.29 9.10
CA VAL A 76 -7.83 12.36 8.10
C VAL A 76 -8.65 13.52 8.68
N PHE A 77 -9.73 13.23 9.42
CA PHE A 77 -10.50 14.28 10.12
C PHE A 77 -9.68 15.01 11.17
N PHE A 78 -8.78 14.32 11.88
CA PHE A 78 -7.88 14.98 12.82
C PHE A 78 -6.93 15.95 12.12
N LEU A 79 -6.37 15.56 10.97
CA LEU A 79 -5.52 16.44 10.18
C LEU A 79 -6.31 17.63 9.62
N PHE A 80 -7.54 17.42 9.17
CA PHE A 80 -8.36 18.47 8.56
C PHE A 80 -8.98 19.43 9.56
N ASN A 81 -9.56 18.91 10.65
CA ASN A 81 -10.28 19.71 11.64
C ASN A 81 -9.45 19.98 12.89
N GLY A 82 -8.52 19.11 13.27
CA GLY A 82 -7.76 19.21 14.52
C GLY A 82 -6.56 20.15 14.41
N LEU A 83 -5.79 20.10 13.33
CA LEU A 83 -4.60 20.94 13.17
C LEU A 83 -4.90 22.46 13.16
N PRO A 84 -6.02 22.94 12.60
CA PRO A 84 -6.37 24.36 12.67
C PRO A 84 -6.51 24.93 14.09
N TYR A 85 -6.86 24.10 15.08
CA TYR A 85 -6.91 24.55 16.50
C TYR A 85 -5.55 24.95 17.06
N ILE A 86 -4.46 24.48 16.45
CA ILE A 86 -3.09 24.86 16.79
C ILE A 86 -2.45 25.74 15.71
N ASN A 87 -3.28 26.45 14.93
CA ASN A 87 -2.90 27.37 13.84
C ASN A 87 -2.10 26.70 12.69
N ILE A 88 -2.27 25.40 12.46
CA ILE A 88 -1.71 24.70 11.32
C ILE A 88 -2.83 24.39 10.32
N VAL A 89 -2.89 25.12 9.21
CA VAL A 89 -3.86 24.90 8.14
C VAL A 89 -3.14 24.33 6.94
N LEU A 90 -3.48 23.11 6.56
CA LEU A 90 -2.90 22.41 5.42
C LEU A 90 -3.88 22.37 4.25
N PRO A 91 -3.40 22.46 2.99
CA PRO A 91 -4.22 22.18 1.81
C PRO A 91 -4.79 20.75 1.87
N VAL A 92 -6.04 20.58 1.45
CA VAL A 92 -6.75 19.28 1.48
C VAL A 92 -5.97 18.20 0.71
N PHE A 93 -5.36 18.56 -0.41
CA PHE A 93 -4.49 17.68 -1.20
C PHE A 93 -3.31 17.13 -0.36
N LEU A 94 -2.65 18.00 0.42
CA LEU A 94 -1.55 17.58 1.31
C LEU A 94 -2.05 16.73 2.47
N ILE A 95 -3.23 17.05 3.03
CA ILE A 95 -3.89 16.21 4.05
C ILE A 95 -4.14 14.80 3.52
N GLY A 96 -4.56 14.70 2.25
CA GLY A 96 -4.72 13.41 1.58
C GLY A 96 -3.43 12.61 1.55
N ILE A 97 -2.34 13.22 1.08
CA ILE A 97 -1.01 12.57 1.00
C ILE A 97 -0.54 12.13 2.39
N LEU A 98 -0.63 13.01 3.38
CA LEU A 98 -0.23 12.71 4.75
C LEU A 98 -1.10 11.61 5.38
N GLY A 99 -2.42 11.72 5.25
CA GLY A 99 -3.36 10.75 5.81
C GLY A 99 -3.12 9.34 5.29
N VAL A 100 -3.16 9.14 3.95
CA VAL A 100 -2.93 7.81 3.37
C VAL A 100 -1.48 7.37 3.50
N GLY A 101 -0.51 8.30 3.43
CA GLY A 101 0.91 8.00 3.53
C GLY A 101 1.31 7.53 4.94
N ILE A 102 0.87 8.21 5.99
CA ILE A 102 1.12 7.83 7.38
C ILE A 102 0.41 6.50 7.69
N TYR A 103 -0.86 6.37 7.27
CA TYR A 103 -1.64 5.15 7.49
C TYR A 103 -0.98 3.93 6.84
N HIS A 104 -0.74 3.96 5.54
CA HIS A 104 -0.10 2.85 4.83
C HIS A 104 1.37 2.65 5.21
N GLY A 105 2.06 3.69 5.68
CA GLY A 105 3.40 3.59 6.24
C GLY A 105 3.47 2.62 7.41
N ALA A 106 2.47 2.59 8.29
CA ALA A 106 2.39 1.63 9.39
C ALA A 106 2.24 0.18 8.89
N TYR A 107 1.42 -0.05 7.86
CA TYR A 107 1.28 -1.38 7.24
C TYR A 107 2.54 -1.81 6.50
N ILE A 108 3.19 -0.89 5.78
CA ILE A 108 4.47 -1.15 5.11
C ILE A 108 5.58 -1.45 6.14
N SER A 109 5.56 -0.80 7.31
CA SER A 109 6.47 -1.10 8.42
C SER A 109 6.42 -2.59 8.83
N GLU A 110 5.21 -3.15 8.95
CA GLU A 110 5.03 -4.57 9.26
C GLU A 110 5.47 -5.48 8.11
N VAL A 111 5.23 -5.09 6.86
CA VAL A 111 5.75 -5.81 5.68
C VAL A 111 7.28 -5.85 5.71
N VAL A 112 7.93 -4.73 5.96
CA VAL A 112 9.41 -4.64 6.03
C VAL A 112 9.94 -5.45 7.22
N ARG A 113 9.34 -5.30 8.40
CA ARG A 113 9.70 -6.07 9.60
C ARG A 113 9.63 -7.57 9.33
N THR A 114 8.52 -8.04 8.78
CA THR A 114 8.30 -9.46 8.44
C THR A 114 9.31 -9.93 7.38
N GLY A 115 9.60 -9.09 6.38
CA GLY A 115 10.61 -9.38 5.38
C GLY A 115 12.00 -9.56 5.99
N ILE A 116 12.44 -8.67 6.89
CA ILE A 116 13.74 -8.78 7.58
C ILE A 116 13.79 -10.02 8.46
N THR A 117 12.75 -10.27 9.25
CA THR A 117 12.71 -11.41 10.18
C THR A 117 12.56 -12.76 9.49
N SER A 118 12.16 -12.79 8.22
CA SER A 118 12.10 -14.03 7.41
C SER A 118 13.46 -14.48 6.88
N ILE A 119 14.49 -13.63 6.94
CA ILE A 119 15.85 -14.00 6.56
C ILE A 119 16.43 -14.95 7.63
N SER A 120 17.04 -16.04 7.19
CA SER A 120 17.60 -17.05 8.09
C SER A 120 18.69 -16.46 9.01
N LYS A 121 18.73 -16.91 10.25
CA LYS A 121 19.75 -16.46 11.24
C LYS A 121 21.16 -16.75 10.73
N GLY A 122 21.37 -17.83 9.98
CA GLY A 122 22.66 -18.18 9.39
C GLY A 122 23.24 -17.09 8.48
N GLN A 123 22.38 -16.29 7.79
CA GLN A 123 22.88 -15.15 7.01
C GLN A 123 23.49 -14.06 7.88
N PHE A 124 22.91 -13.80 9.06
CA PHE A 124 23.46 -12.87 10.04
C PHE A 124 24.76 -13.41 10.66
N GLU A 125 24.77 -14.69 11.06
CA GLU A 125 25.91 -15.35 11.68
C GLU A 125 27.10 -15.42 10.73
N ALA A 126 26.87 -15.84 9.48
CA ALA A 126 27.89 -15.89 8.45
C ALA A 126 28.51 -14.51 8.17
N SER A 127 27.69 -13.46 8.10
CA SER A 127 28.22 -12.10 7.87
C SER A 127 29.05 -11.60 9.05
N TYR A 128 28.62 -11.83 10.29
CA TYR A 128 29.39 -11.47 11.47
C TYR A 128 30.72 -12.25 11.56
N SER A 129 30.73 -13.52 11.16
CA SER A 129 31.95 -14.34 11.10
C SER A 129 32.96 -13.84 10.06
N GLN A 130 32.48 -13.12 9.03
CA GLN A 130 33.31 -12.46 8.03
C GLN A 130 33.74 -11.04 8.45
N GLY A 131 33.44 -10.63 9.68
CA GLY A 131 33.83 -9.31 10.22
C GLY A 131 32.91 -8.15 9.89
N PHE A 132 31.73 -8.40 9.25
CA PHE A 132 30.78 -7.33 9.00
C PHE A 132 30.18 -6.79 10.32
N SER A 133 30.12 -5.47 10.43
CA SER A 133 29.34 -4.81 11.46
C SER A 133 27.83 -5.05 11.24
N HIS A 134 27.01 -4.75 12.23
CA HIS A 134 25.56 -4.86 12.11
C HIS A 134 25.00 -4.00 10.98
N ILE A 135 25.52 -2.79 10.79
CA ILE A 135 25.07 -1.86 9.73
C ILE A 135 25.45 -2.41 8.34
N GLU A 136 26.68 -2.92 8.20
CA GLU A 136 27.13 -3.54 6.95
C GLU A 136 26.35 -4.81 6.63
N THR A 137 26.12 -5.67 7.62
CA THR A 137 25.24 -6.86 7.49
C THR A 137 23.86 -6.46 6.98
N MET A 138 23.21 -5.48 7.62
CA MET A 138 21.90 -4.99 7.18
C MET A 138 21.96 -4.45 5.76
N ARG A 139 22.91 -3.58 5.44
CA ARG A 139 22.99 -2.88 4.15
C ARG A 139 23.33 -3.80 2.98
N TYR A 140 24.30 -4.67 3.15
CA TYR A 140 24.86 -5.46 2.04
C TYR A 140 24.29 -6.87 1.93
N ILE A 141 23.80 -7.46 3.01
CA ILE A 141 23.33 -8.84 3.03
C ILE A 141 21.82 -8.94 3.21
N ILE A 142 21.27 -8.32 4.27
CA ILE A 142 19.88 -8.53 4.68
C ILE A 142 18.88 -7.69 3.86
N LEU A 143 19.08 -6.38 3.75
CA LEU A 143 18.14 -5.52 3.02
C LEU A 143 18.00 -5.88 1.53
N PRO A 144 19.05 -6.22 0.77
CA PRO A 144 18.89 -6.65 -0.61
C PRO A 144 18.06 -7.93 -0.77
N GLN A 145 18.18 -8.88 0.16
CA GLN A 145 17.35 -10.08 0.20
C GLN A 145 15.91 -9.74 0.61
N THR A 146 15.75 -8.90 1.64
CA THR A 146 14.45 -8.42 2.14
C THR A 146 13.63 -7.76 1.03
N ILE A 147 14.23 -6.89 0.23
CA ILE A 147 13.54 -6.18 -0.87
C ILE A 147 12.82 -7.17 -1.80
N LYS A 148 13.48 -8.26 -2.19
CA LYS A 148 12.88 -9.29 -3.05
C LYS A 148 11.68 -9.98 -2.38
N ILE A 149 11.68 -10.05 -1.05
CA ILE A 149 10.60 -10.69 -0.27
C ILE A 149 9.40 -9.77 -0.13
N ILE A 150 9.62 -8.46 0.06
CA ILE A 150 8.57 -7.49 0.39
C ILE A 150 7.87 -6.89 -0.84
N ILE A 151 8.48 -6.95 -2.04
CA ILE A 151 7.88 -6.38 -3.26
C ILE A 151 6.43 -6.86 -3.52
N PRO A 152 6.10 -8.18 -3.47
CA PRO A 152 4.73 -8.62 -3.69
C PRO A 152 3.72 -8.03 -2.68
N PRO A 153 3.94 -8.11 -1.35
CA PRO A 153 3.03 -7.48 -0.40
C PRO A 153 2.99 -5.96 -0.50
N LEU A 154 4.08 -5.28 -0.92
CA LEU A 154 4.05 -3.83 -1.18
C LEU A 154 3.11 -3.48 -2.34
N THR A 155 3.05 -4.29 -3.39
CA THR A 155 2.12 -4.07 -4.50
C THR A 155 0.66 -4.17 -4.04
N ASN A 156 0.34 -5.08 -3.11
CA ASN A 156 -0.98 -5.15 -2.48
C ASN A 156 -1.27 -3.90 -1.64
N GLN A 157 -0.27 -3.35 -0.93
CA GLN A 157 -0.43 -2.09 -0.19
C GLN A 157 -0.70 -0.91 -1.12
N LEU A 158 -0.07 -0.84 -2.29
CA LEU A 158 -0.36 0.18 -3.31
C LEU A 158 -1.84 0.14 -3.75
N VAL A 159 -2.36 -1.06 -4.07
CA VAL A 159 -3.77 -1.21 -4.49
C VAL A 159 -4.72 -0.77 -3.37
N ASN A 160 -4.43 -1.13 -2.13
CA ASN A 160 -5.24 -0.73 -0.99
C ASN A 160 -5.16 0.78 -0.72
N LEU A 161 -3.97 1.37 -0.86
CA LEU A 161 -3.76 2.80 -0.70
C LEU A 161 -4.59 3.59 -1.71
N ILE A 162 -4.58 3.22 -3.00
CA ILE A 162 -5.38 3.86 -4.04
C ILE A 162 -6.88 3.81 -3.69
N LYS A 163 -7.39 2.67 -3.25
CA LYS A 163 -8.80 2.58 -2.82
C LYS A 163 -9.09 3.45 -1.60
N ASN A 164 -8.15 3.57 -0.68
CA ASN A 164 -8.29 4.36 0.54
C ASN A 164 -8.21 5.86 0.31
N THR A 165 -7.74 6.34 -0.87
CA THR A 165 -7.85 7.78 -1.20
C THR A 165 -9.30 8.26 -1.21
N SER A 166 -10.27 7.37 -1.46
CA SER A 166 -11.71 7.70 -1.43
C SER A 166 -12.19 8.30 -0.09
N VAL A 167 -11.42 8.15 0.98
CA VAL A 167 -11.71 8.83 2.27
C VAL A 167 -11.67 10.36 2.15
N LEU A 168 -10.94 10.89 1.16
CA LEU A 168 -10.83 12.33 0.92
C LEU A 168 -12.17 12.95 0.51
N ALA A 169 -13.10 12.17 -0.02
CA ALA A 169 -14.46 12.63 -0.30
C ALA A 169 -15.13 13.23 0.93
N MET A 170 -14.78 12.76 2.13
CA MET A 170 -15.33 13.25 3.39
C MET A 170 -14.80 14.63 3.84
N ILE A 171 -13.73 15.11 3.21
CA ILE A 171 -13.11 16.42 3.48
C ILE A 171 -13.03 17.32 2.24
N ALA A 172 -13.88 17.06 1.24
CA ALA A 172 -13.92 17.76 -0.04
C ALA A 172 -12.57 17.72 -0.80
N GLY A 173 -11.96 16.52 -0.87
CA GLY A 173 -10.59 16.32 -1.41
C GLY A 173 -10.46 16.38 -2.92
N ALA A 174 -11.53 16.63 -3.66
CA ALA A 174 -11.59 16.68 -5.13
C ALA A 174 -11.10 15.38 -5.82
N ASP A 175 -10.99 14.27 -5.08
CA ASP A 175 -10.70 12.95 -5.63
C ASP A 175 -11.89 12.38 -6.42
N LEU A 176 -11.69 11.24 -7.08
CA LEU A 176 -12.72 10.59 -7.89
C LEU A 176 -14.03 10.36 -7.13
N MET A 177 -13.94 9.93 -5.87
CA MET A 177 -15.14 9.68 -5.05
C MET A 177 -15.86 10.97 -4.69
N HIS A 178 -15.13 12.03 -4.32
CA HIS A 178 -15.71 13.34 -4.04
C HIS A 178 -16.40 13.95 -5.26
N ASN A 179 -15.76 13.93 -6.42
CA ASN A 179 -16.33 14.46 -7.66
C ASN A 179 -17.60 13.70 -8.07
N ALA A 180 -17.59 12.38 -7.93
CA ALA A 180 -18.75 11.54 -8.19
C ALA A 180 -19.92 11.84 -7.23
N ASP A 181 -19.63 11.98 -5.93
CA ASP A 181 -20.63 12.28 -4.92
C ASP A 181 -21.23 13.68 -5.13
N SER A 182 -20.39 14.69 -5.37
CA SER A 182 -20.80 16.04 -5.67
C SER A 182 -21.68 16.11 -6.92
N TRP A 183 -21.23 15.52 -8.04
CA TRP A 183 -21.98 15.47 -9.29
C TRP A 183 -23.33 14.73 -9.12
N SER A 184 -23.31 13.58 -8.44
CA SER A 184 -24.51 12.77 -8.22
C SER A 184 -25.54 13.49 -7.36
N SER A 185 -25.11 14.24 -6.36
CA SER A 185 -25.98 15.01 -5.47
C SER A 185 -26.59 16.23 -6.17
N GLN A 186 -25.81 16.93 -6.99
CA GLN A 186 -26.30 18.09 -7.78
C GLN A 186 -27.34 17.68 -8.82
N ASN A 187 -27.15 16.54 -9.48
CA ASN A 187 -28.02 16.06 -10.55
C ASN A 187 -29.10 15.06 -10.07
N MET A 188 -29.02 14.56 -8.83
CA MET A 188 -29.84 13.44 -8.32
C MET A 188 -29.70 12.14 -9.14
N PHE A 189 -28.51 11.89 -9.75
CA PHE A 189 -28.24 10.78 -10.65
C PHE A 189 -27.24 9.79 -10.04
N TYR A 190 -27.55 9.22 -8.90
CA TYR A 190 -26.66 8.34 -8.13
C TYR A 190 -26.25 7.07 -8.87
N GLY A 191 -27.18 6.42 -9.61
CA GLY A 191 -26.92 5.14 -10.28
C GLY A 191 -25.74 5.21 -11.26
N PRO A 192 -25.80 6.02 -12.32
CA PRO A 192 -24.71 6.18 -13.29
C PRO A 192 -23.40 6.66 -12.66
N ALA A 193 -23.47 7.64 -11.73
CA ALA A 193 -22.28 8.20 -11.07
C ALA A 193 -21.45 7.11 -10.37
N TYR A 194 -22.06 6.33 -9.48
CA TYR A 194 -21.32 5.31 -8.73
C TYR A 194 -20.94 4.09 -9.55
N VAL A 195 -21.70 3.74 -10.59
CA VAL A 195 -21.29 2.68 -11.54
C VAL A 195 -20.02 3.09 -12.27
N VAL A 196 -19.97 4.30 -12.84
CA VAL A 196 -18.78 4.79 -13.55
C VAL A 196 -17.59 4.94 -12.60
N THR A 197 -17.81 5.49 -11.41
CA THR A 197 -16.77 5.59 -10.36
C THR A 197 -16.22 4.21 -10.02
N GLY A 198 -17.07 3.22 -9.80
CA GLY A 198 -16.66 1.85 -9.55
C GLY A 198 -15.85 1.24 -10.71
N ILE A 199 -16.27 1.49 -11.96
CA ILE A 199 -15.53 1.05 -13.15
C ILE A 199 -14.15 1.72 -13.22
N LEU A 200 -14.05 3.02 -12.97
CA LEU A 200 -12.78 3.75 -13.00
C LEU A 200 -11.82 3.25 -11.91
N TYR A 201 -12.28 3.05 -10.67
CA TYR A 201 -11.46 2.40 -9.64
C TYR A 201 -11.07 0.97 -10.01
N PHE A 202 -11.97 0.20 -10.62
CA PHE A 202 -11.68 -1.16 -11.06
C PHE A 202 -10.59 -1.17 -12.14
N VAL A 203 -10.73 -0.32 -13.17
CA VAL A 203 -9.74 -0.20 -14.26
C VAL A 203 -8.37 0.23 -13.73
N LEU A 204 -8.33 1.11 -12.72
CA LEU A 204 -7.09 1.55 -12.09
C LEU A 204 -6.46 0.45 -11.21
N CYS A 205 -7.25 -0.23 -10.39
CA CYS A 205 -6.75 -1.16 -9.37
C CYS A 205 -6.56 -2.60 -9.88
N TYR A 206 -7.36 -3.05 -10.86
CA TYR A 206 -7.33 -4.43 -11.34
C TYR A 206 -5.98 -4.83 -11.98
N PRO A 207 -5.39 -4.04 -12.90
CA PRO A 207 -4.07 -4.37 -13.46
C PRO A 207 -2.99 -4.51 -12.39
N LEU A 208 -2.97 -3.61 -11.40
CA LEU A 208 -2.03 -3.65 -10.28
C LEU A 208 -2.24 -4.91 -9.42
N SER A 209 -3.49 -5.28 -9.18
CA SER A 209 -3.83 -6.52 -8.44
C SER A 209 -3.38 -7.78 -9.18
N VAL A 210 -3.50 -7.80 -10.51
CA VAL A 210 -3.02 -8.93 -11.34
C VAL A 210 -1.50 -9.03 -11.26
N VAL A 211 -0.78 -7.91 -11.33
CA VAL A 211 0.69 -7.88 -11.17
C VAL A 211 1.08 -8.41 -9.80
N ALA A 212 0.47 -7.92 -8.72
CA ALA A 212 0.72 -8.38 -7.35
C ALA A 212 0.56 -9.90 -7.22
N ARG A 213 -0.58 -10.42 -7.71
CA ARG A 213 -0.87 -11.86 -7.68
C ARG A 213 0.15 -12.70 -8.45
N LYS A 214 0.56 -12.25 -9.64
CA LYS A 214 1.60 -12.94 -10.43
C LYS A 214 2.93 -13.00 -9.70
N MET A 215 3.31 -11.93 -9.00
CA MET A 215 4.55 -11.87 -8.21
C MET A 215 4.51 -12.83 -7.01
N GLU A 216 3.38 -12.92 -6.30
CA GLU A 216 3.17 -13.87 -5.20
C GLU A 216 3.24 -15.32 -5.66
N LEU A 217 2.58 -15.64 -6.79
CA LEU A 217 2.59 -17.00 -7.34
C LEU A 217 3.99 -17.46 -7.78
N ARG A 218 4.79 -16.56 -8.37
CA ARG A 218 6.19 -16.85 -8.71
C ARG A 218 7.00 -17.20 -7.46
N LYS A 219 6.83 -16.45 -6.37
CA LYS A 219 7.54 -16.73 -5.11
C LYS A 219 7.17 -18.08 -4.51
N LYS A 220 5.89 -18.50 -4.59
CA LYS A 220 5.44 -19.79 -4.06
C LYS A 220 5.94 -21.00 -4.87
N LYS A 221 6.27 -20.82 -6.15
CA LYS A 221 6.77 -21.91 -7.02
C LYS A 221 8.25 -22.21 -6.82
N LEU A 222 9.08 -21.21 -6.48
CA LEU A 222 10.53 -21.39 -6.32
C LEU A 222 10.92 -22.43 -5.26
N PRO A 223 10.40 -22.39 -4.02
CA PRO A 223 10.73 -23.38 -3.00
C PRO A 223 10.28 -24.81 -3.35
N LYS A 224 9.14 -24.96 -4.09
CA LYS A 224 8.67 -26.27 -4.54
C LYS A 224 9.61 -26.90 -5.57
N LEU A 225 10.07 -26.11 -6.54
CA LEU A 225 11.00 -26.56 -7.57
C LEU A 225 12.36 -26.96 -6.97
N GLU A 226 12.85 -26.23 -5.97
CA GLU A 226 14.09 -26.57 -5.26
C GLU A 226 13.95 -27.87 -4.46
N LEU A 227 12.80 -28.08 -3.78
CA LEU A 227 12.52 -29.33 -3.06
C LEU A 227 12.41 -30.51 -4.01
N GLU A 228 11.72 -30.35 -5.14
CA GLU A 228 11.61 -31.43 -6.17
C GLU A 228 12.95 -31.72 -6.83
N ALA A 229 13.79 -30.72 -7.06
CA ALA A 229 15.12 -30.87 -7.60
C ALA A 229 16.04 -31.61 -6.61
N ASN A 230 16.01 -31.25 -5.33
CA ASN A 230 16.79 -31.93 -4.29
C ASN A 230 16.34 -33.39 -4.10
N GLN A 231 15.03 -33.66 -4.07
CA GLN A 231 14.51 -35.03 -4.00
C GLN A 231 14.92 -35.88 -5.19
N LYS A 232 14.92 -35.30 -6.41
CA LYS A 232 15.41 -36.02 -7.62
C LYS A 232 16.90 -36.29 -7.55
N ALA A 233 17.70 -35.35 -7.04
CA ALA A 233 19.12 -35.52 -6.86
C ALA A 233 19.46 -36.63 -5.84
N ASP A 234 18.72 -36.65 -4.72
CA ASP A 234 18.87 -37.68 -3.68
C ASP A 234 18.51 -39.07 -4.21
N LEU A 235 17.42 -39.20 -4.99
CA LEU A 235 17.02 -40.47 -5.61
C LEU A 235 18.06 -40.96 -6.65
N ALA A 236 18.57 -40.06 -7.49
CA ALA A 236 19.61 -40.40 -8.47
C ALA A 236 20.94 -40.78 -7.80
N GLY A 237 21.26 -40.21 -6.63
CA GLY A 237 22.44 -40.62 -5.85
C GLY A 237 22.34 -41.99 -5.21
N ILE A 238 21.12 -42.46 -4.91
CA ILE A 238 20.85 -43.80 -4.35
C ILE A 238 20.93 -44.87 -5.45
N GLU A 239 20.50 -44.58 -6.69
CA GLU A 239 20.57 -45.54 -7.83
C GLU A 239 21.97 -45.70 -8.43
N GLY A 240 22.90 -44.75 -8.20
CA GLY A 240 24.28 -44.81 -8.73
C GLY A 240 25.32 -45.44 -7.78
N GLY A 241 24.89 -45.87 -6.57
CA GLY A 241 25.77 -46.43 -5.53
C GLY A 241 25.62 -47.94 -5.27
N GLY A 242 25.06 -48.70 -6.23
CA GLY A 242 24.89 -50.15 -6.14
C GLY A 242 25.88 -50.94 -7.00
#